data_983b21206e725bb63c5849d3fd712649
#
_entry.id   983b21206e725bb63c5849d3fd712649
#
_cell.length_a   1.000
_cell.length_b   1.000
_cell.length_c   1.000
_cell.angle_alpha   90.00
_cell.angle_beta   90.00
_cell.angle_gamma   90.00
#
_symmetry.space_group_name_H-M   'P 1'
#
loop_
_entity.id
_entity.type
_entity.pdbx_description
1 polymer ?
#
loop_
_entity_poly.entity_id
_entity_poly.type
_entity_poly.pdbx_seq_one_letter_code
_entity_poly.pdbx_strand_id
1 'polypeptide(L)'
;MLPLKLEGVAFRDIIHPVSLEIVAGPSTVILGANGAGKSVLMRLMHGLLAPTSGRVSWHGNGRQAMVFQRPVMLRRSALANVVYALRLAGQDEGGAMDALREVGLAHLAHRPARVLSGGEQQRLALARAWALHPEVLFLDEPTASLDPSATREIETVIRAFDAAGTKIVMATHNLGQARRLGDEVIYLHQGRVVERAPVEEFFRQPATAEAAAFVKGELPW
;
A
#
# COMPACT_ATOMS: atom_id res chain seq x y z
N MET A 1 -16.90 0.03 -3.69
CA MET A 1 -15.84 -0.68 -4.46
C MET A 1 -15.46 -2.05 -3.89
N LEU A 2 -15.46 -2.23 -2.61
CA LEU A 2 -15.24 -3.52 -1.97
C LEU A 2 -16.52 -4.36 -1.91
N PRO A 3 -16.43 -5.70 -1.92
CA PRO A 3 -15.19 -6.48 -1.88
C PRO A 3 -14.43 -6.50 -3.21
N LEU A 4 -13.10 -6.63 -3.09
CA LEU A 4 -12.23 -7.03 -4.19
C LEU A 4 -12.07 -8.55 -4.17
N LYS A 5 -12.34 -9.23 -5.26
CA LYS A 5 -12.20 -10.69 -5.38
C LYS A 5 -11.14 -11.06 -6.39
N LEU A 6 -10.30 -12.00 -6.01
CA LEU A 6 -9.36 -12.71 -6.86
C LEU A 6 -9.84 -14.16 -6.96
N GLU A 7 -10.03 -14.67 -8.17
CA GLU A 7 -10.49 -16.03 -8.43
C GLU A 7 -9.47 -16.75 -9.32
N GLY A 8 -8.65 -17.61 -8.72
CA GLY A 8 -7.60 -18.37 -9.41
C GLY A 8 -6.58 -17.50 -10.13
N VAL A 9 -6.31 -16.29 -9.61
CA VAL A 9 -5.42 -15.31 -10.24
C VAL A 9 -3.99 -15.81 -10.22
N ALA A 10 -3.37 -15.91 -11.40
CA ALA A 10 -1.95 -16.22 -11.54
C ALA A 10 -1.27 -15.21 -12.47
N PHE A 11 0.04 -15.06 -12.34
CA PHE A 11 0.82 -14.18 -13.19
C PHE A 11 2.19 -14.77 -13.46
N ARG A 12 2.38 -15.28 -14.69
CA ARG A 12 3.62 -15.93 -15.14
C ARG A 12 4.11 -16.95 -14.09
N ASP A 13 5.41 -17.04 -13.86
CA ASP A 13 6.01 -17.89 -12.82
C ASP A 13 6.20 -17.14 -11.48
N ILE A 14 5.56 -15.95 -11.31
CA ILE A 14 5.74 -15.06 -10.16
C ILE A 14 4.63 -15.22 -9.14
N ILE A 15 3.37 -15.32 -9.59
CA ILE A 15 2.20 -15.55 -8.74
C ILE A 15 1.51 -16.83 -9.19
N HIS A 16 1.48 -17.80 -8.31
CA HIS A 16 0.72 -19.03 -8.47
C HIS A 16 -0.77 -18.77 -8.24
N PRO A 17 -1.68 -19.66 -8.69
CA PRO A 17 -3.11 -19.43 -8.56
C PRO A 17 -3.54 -19.04 -7.14
N VAL A 18 -4.08 -17.84 -6.99
CA VAL A 18 -4.51 -17.25 -5.71
C VAL A 18 -5.99 -16.92 -5.81
N SER A 19 -6.75 -17.34 -4.79
CA SER A 19 -8.13 -16.91 -4.57
C SER A 19 -8.21 -16.19 -3.24
N LEU A 20 -8.62 -14.93 -3.25
CA LEU A 20 -8.68 -14.04 -2.09
C LEU A 20 -9.89 -13.13 -2.21
N GLU A 21 -10.41 -12.72 -1.06
CA GLU A 21 -11.39 -11.65 -0.96
C GLU A 21 -10.88 -10.59 0.03
N ILE A 22 -10.82 -9.34 -0.41
CA ILE A 22 -10.49 -8.18 0.43
C ILE A 22 -11.78 -7.41 0.66
N VAL A 23 -12.16 -7.30 1.92
CA VAL A 23 -13.38 -6.60 2.35
C VAL A 23 -13.07 -5.23 2.92
N ALA A 24 -14.10 -4.40 3.09
CA ALA A 24 -14.00 -3.13 3.81
C ALA A 24 -13.64 -3.35 5.29
N GLY A 25 -13.12 -2.34 5.95
CA GLY A 25 -12.77 -2.37 7.37
C GLY A 25 -11.28 -2.67 7.59
N PRO A 26 -10.90 -3.69 8.37
CA PRO A 26 -9.55 -3.86 8.91
C PRO A 26 -8.42 -3.76 7.88
N SER A 27 -7.31 -3.11 8.25
CA SER A 27 -6.12 -2.96 7.40
C SER A 27 -5.49 -4.31 7.09
N THR A 28 -5.22 -4.59 5.79
CA THR A 28 -4.62 -5.84 5.32
C THR A 28 -3.16 -5.65 4.97
N VAL A 29 -2.28 -6.44 5.55
CA VAL A 29 -0.84 -6.45 5.24
C VAL A 29 -0.48 -7.69 4.42
N ILE A 30 0.08 -7.48 3.24
CA ILE A 30 0.73 -8.53 2.44
C ILE A 30 2.18 -8.61 2.91
N LEU A 31 2.48 -9.63 3.70
CA LEU A 31 3.78 -9.85 4.32
C LEU A 31 4.57 -10.92 3.56
N GLY A 32 5.87 -10.77 3.46
CA GLY A 32 6.75 -11.76 2.82
C GLY A 32 8.12 -11.21 2.52
N ALA A 33 9.08 -12.09 2.24
CA ALA A 33 10.44 -11.74 1.89
C ALA A 33 10.53 -10.91 0.59
N ASN A 34 11.68 -10.30 0.34
CA ASN A 34 11.95 -9.66 -0.96
C ASN A 34 11.89 -10.73 -2.07
N GLY A 35 11.27 -10.37 -3.20
CA GLY A 35 11.06 -11.32 -4.30
C GLY A 35 9.87 -12.28 -4.13
N ALA A 36 9.16 -12.29 -3.01
CA ALA A 36 8.01 -13.18 -2.81
C ALA A 36 6.81 -12.90 -3.75
N GLY A 37 6.81 -11.78 -4.47
CA GLY A 37 5.73 -11.41 -5.40
C GLY A 37 4.74 -10.37 -4.87
N LYS A 38 4.97 -9.78 -3.68
CA LYS A 38 4.06 -8.80 -3.03
C LYS A 38 3.62 -7.66 -3.94
N SER A 39 4.58 -6.95 -4.54
CA SER A 39 4.30 -5.83 -5.46
C SER A 39 3.55 -6.26 -6.71
N VAL A 40 3.80 -7.47 -7.20
CA VAL A 40 3.09 -8.03 -8.36
C VAL A 40 1.65 -8.34 -7.99
N LEU A 41 1.41 -9.00 -6.85
CA LEU A 41 0.07 -9.29 -6.35
C LEU A 41 -0.74 -7.99 -6.14
N MET A 42 -0.14 -6.96 -5.53
CA MET A 42 -0.80 -5.66 -5.36
C MET A 42 -1.16 -4.99 -6.68
N ARG A 43 -0.27 -5.04 -7.69
CA ARG A 43 -0.55 -4.47 -9.02
C ARG A 43 -1.65 -5.24 -9.76
N LEU A 44 -1.74 -6.55 -9.55
CA LEU A 44 -2.86 -7.36 -10.05
C LEU A 44 -4.18 -6.95 -9.37
N MET A 45 -4.18 -6.83 -8.04
CA MET A 45 -5.32 -6.34 -7.27
C MET A 45 -5.77 -4.95 -7.75
N HIS A 46 -4.84 -4.03 -7.94
CA HIS A 46 -5.12 -2.67 -8.40
C HIS A 46 -5.59 -2.61 -9.87
N GLY A 47 -5.31 -3.62 -10.68
CA GLY A 47 -5.60 -3.62 -12.13
C GLY A 47 -4.50 -2.97 -12.99
N LEU A 48 -3.32 -2.68 -12.42
CA LEU A 48 -2.15 -2.21 -13.16
C LEU A 48 -1.47 -3.32 -13.97
N LEU A 49 -1.72 -4.57 -13.60
CA LEU A 49 -1.30 -5.75 -14.35
C LEU A 49 -2.53 -6.62 -14.64
N ALA A 50 -2.63 -7.12 -15.86
CA ALA A 50 -3.60 -8.14 -16.21
C ALA A 50 -3.07 -9.52 -15.77
N PRO A 51 -3.87 -10.37 -15.10
CA PRO A 51 -3.45 -11.71 -14.74
C PRO A 51 -3.24 -12.58 -15.99
N THR A 52 -2.33 -13.57 -15.90
CA THR A 52 -2.14 -14.56 -16.97
C THR A 52 -3.28 -15.57 -16.99
N SER A 53 -3.87 -15.86 -15.83
CA SER A 53 -5.08 -16.66 -15.67
C SER A 53 -5.88 -16.20 -14.45
N GLY A 54 -7.14 -16.62 -14.38
CA GLY A 54 -8.07 -16.21 -13.33
C GLY A 54 -8.68 -14.83 -13.58
N ARG A 55 -9.37 -14.32 -12.58
CA ARG A 55 -10.11 -13.04 -12.67
C ARG A 55 -9.90 -12.20 -11.42
N VAL A 56 -9.71 -10.89 -11.62
CA VAL A 56 -9.82 -9.88 -10.56
C VAL A 56 -11.10 -9.10 -10.80
N SER A 57 -11.93 -8.98 -9.78
CA SER A 57 -13.20 -8.26 -9.85
C SER A 57 -13.40 -7.34 -8.64
N TRP A 58 -13.97 -6.17 -8.90
CA TRP A 58 -14.33 -5.15 -7.92
C TRP A 58 -15.84 -5.01 -7.87
N HIS A 59 -16.38 -4.84 -6.67
CA HIS A 59 -17.80 -4.55 -6.52
C HIS A 59 -18.02 -3.04 -6.52
N GLY A 60 -18.59 -2.52 -7.64
CA GLY A 60 -18.87 -1.08 -7.79
C GLY A 60 -17.70 -0.25 -8.31
N ASN A 61 -17.91 1.06 -8.39
CA ASN A 61 -17.06 2.03 -9.09
C ASN A 61 -16.32 3.00 -8.13
N GLY A 62 -15.87 2.53 -6.99
CA GLY A 62 -15.12 3.36 -6.04
C GLY A 62 -13.75 3.78 -6.57
N ARG A 63 -13.13 4.72 -5.85
CA ARG A 63 -11.79 5.19 -6.17
C ARG A 63 -10.74 4.39 -5.43
N GLN A 64 -9.67 4.07 -6.13
CA GLN A 64 -8.48 3.46 -5.54
C GLN A 64 -7.26 4.33 -5.84
N ALA A 65 -6.28 4.27 -4.95
CA ALA A 65 -4.99 4.90 -5.15
C ALA A 65 -3.87 3.91 -4.81
N MET A 66 -2.72 4.09 -5.46
CA MET A 66 -1.53 3.31 -5.16
C MET A 66 -0.32 4.21 -4.95
N VAL A 67 0.38 3.99 -3.85
CA VAL A 67 1.66 4.63 -3.55
C VAL A 67 2.75 3.58 -3.68
N PHE A 68 3.69 3.84 -4.58
CA PHE A 68 4.80 2.93 -4.89
C PHE A 68 5.96 3.14 -3.92
N GLN A 69 6.79 2.12 -3.78
CA GLN A 69 8.03 2.16 -3.00
C GLN A 69 8.94 3.35 -3.38
N ARG A 70 9.00 3.67 -4.68
CA ARG A 70 9.73 4.84 -5.21
C ARG A 70 8.76 5.74 -5.96
N PRO A 71 8.21 6.78 -5.30
CA PRO A 71 7.23 7.63 -5.94
C PRO A 71 7.86 8.52 -7.02
N VAL A 72 7.17 8.64 -8.15
CA VAL A 72 7.60 9.55 -9.22
C VAL A 72 7.11 10.96 -8.93
N MET A 73 8.06 11.90 -8.90
CA MET A 73 7.78 13.34 -8.74
C MET A 73 7.76 14.06 -10.08
N LEU A 74 6.68 14.77 -10.36
CA LEU A 74 6.60 15.65 -11.52
C LEU A 74 7.57 16.83 -11.36
N ARG A 75 8.06 17.39 -12.48
CA ARG A 75 8.91 18.58 -12.49
C ARG A 75 8.10 19.86 -12.20
N ARG A 76 7.45 19.88 -11.04
CA ARG A 76 6.55 20.94 -10.55
C ARG A 76 6.74 21.09 -9.03
N SER A 77 6.12 22.12 -8.45
CA SER A 77 6.07 22.29 -6.99
C SER A 77 5.30 21.14 -6.32
N ALA A 78 5.44 21.00 -5.00
CA ALA A 78 4.68 20.01 -4.22
C ALA A 78 3.17 20.23 -4.42
N LEU A 79 2.67 21.45 -4.28
CA LEU A 79 1.26 21.79 -4.51
C LEU A 79 0.81 21.42 -5.93
N ALA A 80 1.59 21.77 -6.95
CA ALA A 80 1.23 21.47 -8.34
C ALA A 80 1.26 19.96 -8.65
N ASN A 81 1.95 19.13 -7.85
CA ASN A 81 1.88 17.68 -7.94
C ASN A 81 0.52 17.17 -7.44
N VAL A 82 -0.02 17.75 -6.37
CA VAL A 82 -1.36 17.37 -5.84
C VAL A 82 -2.46 17.88 -6.76
N VAL A 83 -2.39 19.15 -7.18
CA VAL A 83 -3.33 19.75 -8.16
C VAL A 83 -3.40 18.89 -9.43
N TYR A 84 -2.26 18.42 -9.93
CA TYR A 84 -2.23 17.55 -11.11
C TYR A 84 -3.02 16.24 -10.90
N ALA A 85 -2.89 15.63 -9.72
CA ALA A 85 -3.63 14.40 -9.40
C ALA A 85 -5.15 14.65 -9.37
N LEU A 86 -5.59 15.74 -8.74
CA LEU A 86 -7.00 16.14 -8.70
C LEU A 86 -7.55 16.41 -10.11
N ARG A 87 -6.82 17.19 -10.91
CA ARG A 87 -7.20 17.51 -12.29
C ARG A 87 -7.33 16.28 -13.16
N LEU A 88 -6.39 15.33 -13.05
CA LEU A 88 -6.43 14.08 -13.80
C LEU A 88 -7.64 13.22 -13.41
N ALA A 89 -8.07 13.31 -12.15
CA ALA A 89 -9.26 12.63 -11.64
C ALA A 89 -10.57 13.38 -11.90
N GLY A 90 -10.52 14.54 -12.55
CA GLY A 90 -11.69 15.39 -12.80
C GLY A 90 -12.30 15.99 -11.54
N GLN A 91 -11.47 16.20 -10.49
CA GLN A 91 -11.90 16.74 -9.21
C GLN A 91 -11.54 18.23 -9.05
N ASP A 92 -12.22 18.89 -8.12
CA ASP A 92 -11.89 20.27 -7.75
C ASP A 92 -10.48 20.36 -7.13
N GLU A 93 -9.75 21.38 -7.56
CA GLU A 93 -8.35 21.58 -7.16
C GLU A 93 -8.21 22.25 -5.77
N GLY A 94 -9.29 22.77 -5.23
CA GLY A 94 -9.31 23.54 -3.95
C GLY A 94 -8.77 22.74 -2.74
N GLY A 95 -8.99 21.43 -2.71
CA GLY A 95 -8.50 20.54 -1.64
C GLY A 95 -6.99 20.24 -1.64
N ALA A 96 -6.23 20.73 -2.63
CA ALA A 96 -4.81 20.38 -2.77
C ALA A 96 -3.95 20.86 -1.59
N MET A 97 -4.22 22.05 -1.06
CA MET A 97 -3.47 22.57 0.08
C MET A 97 -3.81 21.84 1.38
N ASP A 98 -5.07 21.42 1.55
CA ASP A 98 -5.50 20.64 2.72
C ASP A 98 -4.84 19.27 2.72
N ALA A 99 -4.74 18.61 1.57
CA ALA A 99 -4.00 17.37 1.44
C ALA A 99 -2.51 17.50 1.80
N LEU A 100 -1.88 18.64 1.49
CA LEU A 100 -0.51 18.92 1.94
C LEU A 100 -0.42 19.17 3.46
N ARG A 101 -1.44 19.78 4.08
CA ARG A 101 -1.50 19.96 5.53
C ARG A 101 -1.60 18.63 6.25
N GLU A 102 -2.44 17.71 5.77
CA GLU A 102 -2.63 16.38 6.35
C GLU A 102 -1.33 15.56 6.42
N VAL A 103 -0.44 15.74 5.44
CA VAL A 103 0.85 15.03 5.41
C VAL A 103 2.01 15.89 5.95
N GLY A 104 1.74 17.06 6.55
CA GLY A 104 2.76 17.94 7.13
C GLY A 104 3.65 18.67 6.13
N LEU A 105 3.23 18.83 4.86
CA LEU A 105 4.03 19.43 3.79
C LEU A 105 3.55 20.82 3.35
N ALA A 106 2.59 21.45 4.05
CA ALA A 106 2.05 22.76 3.65
C ALA A 106 3.14 23.83 3.52
N HIS A 107 4.14 23.83 4.41
CA HIS A 107 5.26 24.77 4.40
C HIS A 107 6.21 24.59 3.20
N LEU A 108 6.14 23.45 2.49
CA LEU A 108 6.92 23.12 1.30
C LEU A 108 6.08 23.18 0.02
N ALA A 109 4.83 23.69 0.08
CA ALA A 109 3.88 23.69 -1.04
C ALA A 109 4.47 24.22 -2.36
N HIS A 110 5.29 25.28 -2.29
CA HIS A 110 5.87 25.93 -3.46
C HIS A 110 7.27 25.42 -3.82
N ARG A 111 7.85 24.51 -3.02
CA ARG A 111 9.16 23.91 -3.36
C ARG A 111 9.05 22.94 -4.52
N PRO A 112 10.04 22.87 -5.41
CA PRO A 112 10.08 21.84 -6.46
C PRO A 112 10.06 20.44 -5.84
N ALA A 113 9.12 19.57 -6.26
CA ALA A 113 8.93 18.26 -5.64
C ALA A 113 10.16 17.35 -5.71
N ARG A 114 11.02 17.55 -6.73
CA ARG A 114 12.21 16.72 -6.94
C ARG A 114 13.38 17.03 -5.99
N VAL A 115 13.37 18.18 -5.32
CA VAL A 115 14.40 18.53 -4.34
C VAL A 115 14.01 18.20 -2.90
N LEU A 116 12.82 17.66 -2.71
CA LEU A 116 12.36 17.13 -1.42
C LEU A 116 13.18 15.90 -1.04
N SER A 117 13.37 15.69 0.27
CA SER A 117 13.95 14.44 0.81
C SER A 117 13.11 13.21 0.46
N GLY A 118 13.66 12.02 0.59
CA GLY A 118 12.93 10.77 0.30
C GLY A 118 11.63 10.63 1.11
N GLY A 119 11.67 10.96 2.42
CA GLY A 119 10.48 10.94 3.28
C GLY A 119 9.44 12.00 2.88
N GLU A 120 9.88 13.22 2.52
CA GLU A 120 8.99 14.27 2.02
C GLU A 120 8.36 13.89 0.66
N GLN A 121 9.11 13.26 -0.25
CA GLN A 121 8.57 12.76 -1.52
C GLN A 121 7.54 11.65 -1.28
N GLN A 122 7.78 10.77 -0.33
CA GLN A 122 6.83 9.72 0.03
C GLN A 122 5.55 10.33 0.64
N ARG A 123 5.66 11.31 1.53
CA ARG A 123 4.50 12.04 2.06
C ARG A 123 3.77 12.82 0.96
N LEU A 124 4.49 13.38 -0.01
CA LEU A 124 3.84 14.03 -1.17
C LEU A 124 3.07 13.02 -2.04
N ALA A 125 3.57 11.80 -2.19
CA ALA A 125 2.81 10.74 -2.85
C ALA A 125 1.54 10.37 -2.08
N LEU A 126 1.61 10.32 -0.75
CA LEU A 126 0.44 10.14 0.11
C LEU A 126 -0.52 11.33 0.01
N ALA A 127 -0.04 12.59 -0.05
CA ALA A 127 -0.89 13.76 -0.26
C ALA A 127 -1.68 13.67 -1.58
N ARG A 128 -1.05 13.21 -2.66
CA ARG A 128 -1.74 12.98 -3.94
C ARG A 128 -2.84 11.93 -3.82
N ALA A 129 -2.60 10.88 -3.03
CA ALA A 129 -3.62 9.85 -2.75
C ALA A 129 -4.71 10.39 -1.84
N TRP A 130 -4.36 11.14 -0.78
CA TRP A 130 -5.31 11.75 0.15
C TRP A 130 -6.32 12.65 -0.56
N ALA A 131 -5.83 13.54 -1.42
CA ALA A 131 -6.66 14.47 -2.18
C ALA A 131 -7.75 13.77 -3.02
N LEU A 132 -7.54 12.51 -3.40
CA LEU A 132 -8.49 11.73 -4.20
C LEU A 132 -9.58 11.06 -3.36
N HIS A 133 -9.48 11.07 -2.03
CA HIS A 133 -10.39 10.37 -1.11
C HIS A 133 -10.67 8.92 -1.56
N PRO A 134 -9.64 8.05 -1.63
CA PRO A 134 -9.82 6.69 -2.13
C PRO A 134 -10.57 5.83 -1.12
N GLU A 135 -11.42 4.90 -1.61
CA GLU A 135 -11.99 3.85 -0.77
C GLU A 135 -10.94 2.79 -0.40
N VAL A 136 -9.96 2.58 -1.29
CA VAL A 136 -8.85 1.63 -1.08
C VAL A 136 -7.53 2.31 -1.41
N LEU A 137 -6.58 2.24 -0.48
CA LEU A 137 -5.22 2.71 -0.64
C LEU A 137 -4.26 1.52 -0.64
N PHE A 138 -3.57 1.32 -1.75
CA PHE A 138 -2.49 0.36 -1.88
C PHE A 138 -1.15 1.01 -1.58
N LEU A 139 -0.34 0.39 -0.70
CA LEU A 139 0.96 0.89 -0.26
C LEU A 139 2.04 -0.17 -0.50
N ASP A 140 2.90 0.04 -1.48
CA ASP A 140 3.99 -0.88 -1.82
C ASP A 140 5.27 -0.44 -1.11
N GLU A 141 5.63 -1.12 0.00
CA GLU A 141 6.83 -0.84 0.81
C GLU A 141 6.99 0.66 1.15
N PRO A 142 5.98 1.32 1.76
CA PRO A 142 5.90 2.78 1.82
C PRO A 142 7.01 3.47 2.63
N THR A 143 7.77 2.72 3.42
CA THR A 143 8.86 3.25 4.27
C THR A 143 10.22 2.65 3.94
N ALA A 144 10.33 1.91 2.83
CA ALA A 144 11.60 1.32 2.44
C ALA A 144 12.69 2.39 2.25
N SER A 145 13.86 2.12 2.79
CA SER A 145 15.04 3.01 2.70
C SER A 145 14.88 4.39 3.38
N LEU A 146 13.94 4.53 4.30
CA LEU A 146 13.74 5.74 5.09
C LEU A 146 14.31 5.57 6.50
N ASP A 147 14.71 6.70 7.08
CA ASP A 147 15.11 6.74 8.48
C ASP A 147 13.94 6.53 9.44
N PRO A 148 14.20 6.22 10.74
CA PRO A 148 13.13 5.95 11.70
C PRO A 148 12.18 7.12 11.95
N SER A 149 12.62 8.39 11.77
CA SER A 149 11.76 9.56 11.95
C SER A 149 10.78 9.69 10.80
N ALA A 150 11.28 9.65 9.56
CA ALA A 150 10.44 9.68 8.35
C ALA A 150 9.47 8.48 8.31
N THR A 151 9.91 7.30 8.78
CA THR A 151 9.04 6.13 8.90
C THR A 151 7.86 6.39 9.82
N ARG A 152 8.08 6.97 11.02
CA ARG A 152 6.99 7.29 11.97
C ARG A 152 6.00 8.30 11.38
N GLU A 153 6.50 9.33 10.69
CA GLU A 153 5.65 10.33 10.05
C GLU A 153 4.74 9.70 8.98
N ILE A 154 5.29 8.80 8.16
CA ILE A 154 4.50 8.07 7.14
C ILE A 154 3.49 7.13 7.79
N GLU A 155 3.86 6.39 8.83
CA GLU A 155 2.92 5.52 9.56
C GLU A 155 1.78 6.33 10.19
N THR A 156 2.05 7.54 10.67
CA THR A 156 1.02 8.46 11.18
C THR A 156 0.03 8.85 10.09
N VAL A 157 0.53 9.20 8.89
CA VAL A 157 -0.33 9.52 7.75
C VAL A 157 -1.16 8.31 7.32
N ILE A 158 -0.58 7.09 7.28
CA ILE A 158 -1.31 5.87 6.93
C ILE A 158 -2.46 5.61 7.92
N ARG A 159 -2.22 5.79 9.22
CA ARG A 159 -3.28 5.69 10.23
C ARG A 159 -4.38 6.74 10.07
N ALA A 160 -4.04 7.94 9.61
CA ALA A 160 -5.05 8.95 9.32
C ALA A 160 -5.97 8.54 8.16
N PHE A 161 -5.45 7.89 7.11
CA PHE A 161 -6.27 7.29 6.06
C PHE A 161 -7.23 6.21 6.60
N ASP A 162 -6.71 5.31 7.42
CA ASP A 162 -7.48 4.23 8.05
C ASP A 162 -8.59 4.80 8.93
N ALA A 163 -8.27 5.76 9.79
CA ALA A 163 -9.23 6.47 10.64
C ALA A 163 -10.30 7.23 9.85
N ALA A 164 -9.98 7.68 8.63
CA ALA A 164 -10.93 8.32 7.71
C ALA A 164 -11.80 7.29 6.94
N GLY A 165 -11.63 5.98 7.20
CA GLY A 165 -12.42 4.91 6.60
C GLY A 165 -11.88 4.39 5.27
N THR A 166 -10.67 4.79 4.86
CA THR A 166 -10.01 4.22 3.69
C THR A 166 -9.49 2.82 4.01
N LYS A 167 -9.86 1.81 3.22
CA LYS A 167 -9.27 0.47 3.33
C LYS A 167 -7.79 0.51 2.97
N ILE A 168 -6.94 0.09 3.91
CA ILE A 168 -5.49 -0.02 3.67
C ILE A 168 -5.16 -1.44 3.21
N VAL A 169 -4.40 -1.55 2.11
CA VAL A 169 -3.74 -2.78 1.65
C VAL A 169 -2.26 -2.47 1.49
N MET A 170 -1.43 -2.96 2.39
CA MET A 170 0.00 -2.61 2.43
C MET A 170 0.87 -3.84 2.21
N ALA A 171 1.84 -3.75 1.29
CA ALA A 171 2.91 -4.73 1.19
C ALA A 171 4.13 -4.28 1.98
N THR A 172 4.70 -5.19 2.76
CA THR A 172 5.95 -4.95 3.48
C THR A 172 6.67 -6.28 3.78
N HIS A 173 7.98 -6.19 4.03
CA HIS A 173 8.77 -7.27 4.63
C HIS A 173 9.12 -6.96 6.09
N ASN A 174 8.75 -5.77 6.59
CA ASN A 174 9.07 -5.33 7.95
C ASN A 174 8.02 -5.85 8.94
N LEU A 175 8.42 -6.81 9.77
CA LEU A 175 7.57 -7.42 10.79
C LEU A 175 7.01 -6.40 11.80
N GLY A 176 7.86 -5.44 12.22
CA GLY A 176 7.44 -4.40 13.17
C GLY A 176 6.39 -3.47 12.57
N GLN A 177 6.51 -3.11 11.29
CA GLN A 177 5.52 -2.30 10.58
C GLN A 177 4.20 -3.06 10.40
N ALA A 178 4.27 -4.34 10.03
CA ALA A 178 3.09 -5.19 9.90
C ALA A 178 2.30 -5.27 11.21
N ARG A 179 2.98 -5.40 12.36
CA ARG A 179 2.33 -5.39 13.69
C ARG A 179 1.69 -4.06 14.06
N ARG A 180 2.30 -2.93 13.64
CA ARG A 180 1.80 -1.61 14.05
C ARG A 180 0.64 -1.12 13.20
N LEU A 181 0.57 -1.53 11.94
CA LEU A 181 -0.37 -0.98 10.95
C LEU A 181 -1.39 -1.98 10.41
N GLY A 182 -1.17 -3.27 10.62
CA GLY A 182 -2.05 -4.32 10.13
C GLY A 182 -3.01 -4.83 11.18
N ASP A 183 -4.20 -5.19 10.76
CA ASP A 183 -5.15 -5.99 11.54
C ASP A 183 -5.15 -7.43 11.05
N GLU A 184 -4.90 -7.63 9.75
CA GLU A 184 -4.86 -8.92 9.08
C GLU A 184 -3.57 -9.06 8.27
N VAL A 185 -2.98 -10.25 8.28
CA VAL A 185 -1.82 -10.63 7.46
C VAL A 185 -2.24 -11.61 6.38
N ILE A 186 -1.78 -11.35 5.15
CA ILE A 186 -1.71 -12.32 4.06
C ILE A 186 -0.22 -12.60 3.84
N TYR A 187 0.23 -13.77 4.28
CA TYR A 187 1.64 -14.16 4.12
C TYR A 187 1.88 -14.78 2.75
N LEU A 188 2.75 -14.12 1.99
CA LEU A 188 3.14 -14.52 0.63
C LEU A 188 4.56 -15.09 0.66
N HIS A 189 4.72 -16.33 0.21
CA HIS A 189 6.00 -17.01 0.08
C HIS A 189 6.11 -17.64 -1.30
N GLN A 190 7.17 -17.31 -2.04
CA GLN A 190 7.45 -17.83 -3.39
C GLN A 190 6.22 -17.80 -4.32
N GLY A 191 5.53 -16.66 -4.37
CA GLY A 191 4.35 -16.43 -5.21
C GLY A 191 3.07 -17.14 -4.76
N ARG A 192 3.06 -17.76 -3.58
CA ARG A 192 1.90 -18.45 -3.01
C ARG A 192 1.42 -17.75 -1.75
N VAL A 193 0.12 -17.62 -1.59
CA VAL A 193 -0.47 -17.26 -0.29
C VAL A 193 -0.43 -18.51 0.59
N VAL A 194 0.42 -18.47 1.61
CA VAL A 194 0.68 -19.61 2.49
C VAL A 194 -0.20 -19.55 3.74
N GLU A 195 -0.43 -18.33 4.23
CA GLU A 195 -1.24 -18.14 5.44
C GLU A 195 -2.01 -16.81 5.37
N ARG A 196 -3.23 -16.80 5.92
CA ARG A 196 -4.03 -15.62 6.18
C ARG A 196 -4.58 -15.70 7.59
N ALA A 197 -4.28 -14.70 8.41
CA ALA A 197 -4.68 -14.68 9.81
C ALA A 197 -4.77 -13.24 10.34
N PRO A 198 -5.51 -13.00 11.46
CA PRO A 198 -5.38 -11.78 12.24
C PRO A 198 -3.91 -11.54 12.64
N VAL A 199 -3.49 -10.28 12.67
CA VAL A 199 -2.09 -9.92 12.95
C VAL A 199 -1.57 -10.52 14.26
N GLU A 200 -2.35 -10.44 15.33
CA GLU A 200 -1.96 -10.97 16.64
C GLU A 200 -1.75 -12.49 16.62
N GLU A 201 -2.61 -13.21 15.90
CA GLU A 201 -2.52 -14.65 15.76
C GLU A 201 -1.31 -15.05 14.94
N PHE A 202 -1.12 -14.42 13.77
CA PHE A 202 0.02 -14.65 12.88
C PHE A 202 1.36 -14.52 13.60
N PHE A 203 1.52 -13.51 14.45
CA PHE A 203 2.77 -13.29 15.15
C PHE A 203 2.96 -14.10 16.43
N ARG A 204 1.86 -14.53 17.07
CA ARG A 204 1.91 -15.33 18.29
C ARG A 204 2.04 -16.82 18.00
N GLN A 205 1.30 -17.31 17.03
CA GLN A 205 1.20 -18.73 16.71
C GLN A 205 0.95 -18.92 15.20
N PRO A 206 1.98 -18.72 14.35
CA PRO A 206 1.86 -18.97 12.92
C PRO A 206 1.38 -20.41 12.67
N ALA A 207 0.43 -20.57 11.74
CA ALA A 207 -0.17 -21.87 11.44
C ALA A 207 0.72 -22.73 10.54
N THR A 208 1.64 -22.12 9.79
CA THR A 208 2.52 -22.83 8.84
C THR A 208 3.99 -22.75 9.26
N ALA A 209 4.76 -23.77 8.87
CA ALA A 209 6.20 -23.81 9.17
C ALA A 209 6.95 -22.66 8.50
N GLU A 210 6.55 -22.29 7.28
CA GLU A 210 7.12 -21.18 6.52
C GLU A 210 6.87 -19.82 7.20
N ALA A 211 5.65 -19.60 7.69
CA ALA A 211 5.33 -18.40 8.44
C ALA A 211 6.08 -18.34 9.78
N ALA A 212 6.16 -19.48 10.49
CA ALA A 212 6.91 -19.57 11.74
C ALA A 212 8.39 -19.26 11.56
N ALA A 213 9.03 -19.81 10.53
CA ALA A 213 10.42 -19.54 10.19
C ALA A 213 10.62 -18.05 9.80
N PHE A 214 9.70 -17.48 9.00
CA PHE A 214 9.75 -16.06 8.61
C PHE A 214 9.65 -15.13 9.82
N VAL A 215 8.72 -15.38 10.74
CA VAL A 215 8.54 -14.56 11.95
C VAL A 215 9.78 -14.61 12.85
N LYS A 216 10.48 -15.75 12.90
CA LYS A 216 11.75 -15.92 13.62
C LYS A 216 12.97 -15.37 12.89
N GLY A 217 12.84 -15.00 11.61
CA GLY A 217 13.97 -14.57 10.78
C GLY A 217 14.88 -15.72 10.32
N GLU A 218 14.37 -16.96 10.29
CA GLU A 218 15.11 -18.18 9.98
C GLU A 218 15.03 -18.57 8.49
N LEU A 219 14.21 -17.91 7.67
CA LEU A 219 14.09 -18.22 6.25
C LEU A 219 15.36 -17.84 5.49
N PRO A 220 15.90 -18.74 4.65
CA PRO A 220 16.93 -18.37 3.69
C PRO A 220 16.35 -17.36 2.69
N TRP A 221 17.12 -16.33 2.42
CA TRP A 221 16.79 -15.22 1.51
C TRP A 221 16.79 -15.65 0.04
#